data_429eaf3480a4bd63c0becd039e026ad4
#
_entry.id   429eaf3480a4bd63c0becd039e026ad4
#
_cell.length_a   1.000
_cell.length_b   1.000
_cell.length_c   1.000
_cell.angle_alpha   90.00
_cell.angle_beta   90.00
_cell.angle_gamma   90.00
#
_symmetry.space_group_name_H-M   'P 1'
#
loop_
_entity.id
_entity.type
_entity.pdbx_description
1 polymer ?
#
loop_
_entity_poly.entity_id
_entity_poly.type
_entity_poly.pdbx_seq_one_letter_code
_entity_poly.pdbx_strand_id
1 'polypeptide(L)'
;MAFAVHSKKVDAIPHIRTLPEQGATSKFFTVSGFTGWALPKATPQPTVERLAELCVAANSDPKVKEILTTFVLEPALGFAETNALYQRELPVWMESAQALGLEPV
;
A
#
# COMPACT_ATOMS: atom_id res chain seq x y z
N MET A 1 22.97 -3.59 6.17
CA MET A 1 22.47 -3.70 7.54
C MET A 1 21.10 -3.04 7.61
N ALA A 2 20.06 -3.74 8.08
CA ALA A 2 18.71 -3.19 8.25
C ALA A 2 18.53 -2.70 9.68
N PHE A 3 18.06 -1.46 9.87
CA PHE A 3 17.87 -0.86 11.20
C PHE A 3 16.41 -0.90 11.65
N ALA A 4 15.49 -0.82 10.69
CA ALA A 4 14.06 -0.81 10.92
C ALA A 4 13.30 -1.19 9.65
N VAL A 5 12.07 -1.63 9.82
CA VAL A 5 11.07 -1.70 8.77
C VAL A 5 10.01 -0.63 9.01
N HIS A 6 9.34 -0.18 7.96
CA HIS A 6 8.51 1.01 8.01
C HIS A 6 7.31 0.86 8.97
N SER A 7 6.21 0.29 8.56
CA SER A 7 4.97 0.24 9.35
C SER A 7 4.58 -1.15 9.81
N LYS A 8 4.92 -2.18 9.03
CA LYS A 8 4.60 -3.58 9.33
C LYS A 8 5.87 -4.42 9.36
N LYS A 9 5.86 -5.48 10.16
CA LYS A 9 6.92 -6.49 10.12
C LYS A 9 6.93 -7.21 8.79
N VAL A 10 8.13 -7.54 8.33
CA VAL A 10 8.37 -8.33 7.12
C VAL A 10 8.70 -9.75 7.55
N ASP A 11 7.95 -10.73 7.09
CA ASP A 11 8.10 -12.14 7.50
C ASP A 11 9.49 -12.70 7.21
N ALA A 12 10.13 -12.23 6.14
CA ALA A 12 11.50 -12.63 5.78
C ALA A 12 12.56 -12.15 6.79
N ILE A 13 12.27 -11.11 7.60
CA ILE A 13 13.18 -10.52 8.58
C ILE A 13 12.46 -10.21 9.91
N PRO A 14 11.87 -11.22 10.58
CA PRO A 14 10.97 -11.02 11.71
C PRO A 14 11.65 -10.40 12.94
N HIS A 15 12.97 -10.49 13.00
CA HIS A 15 13.80 -9.93 14.08
C HIS A 15 14.03 -8.42 13.96
N ILE A 16 13.73 -7.83 12.80
CA ILE A 16 13.85 -6.38 12.60
C ILE A 16 12.57 -5.70 13.09
N ARG A 17 12.74 -4.76 14.02
CA ARG A 17 11.63 -3.99 14.61
C ARG A 17 11.15 -2.92 13.63
N THR A 18 9.87 -2.62 13.69
CA THR A 18 9.29 -1.49 12.93
C THR A 18 9.73 -0.14 13.49
N LEU A 19 9.62 0.92 12.70
CA LEU A 19 9.91 2.28 13.15
C LEU A 19 9.04 2.70 14.36
N PRO A 20 7.71 2.43 14.37
CA PRO A 20 6.89 2.70 15.55
C PRO A 20 7.33 1.91 16.79
N GLU A 21 7.74 0.65 16.67
CA GLU A 21 8.26 -0.16 17.78
C GLU A 21 9.59 0.38 18.33
N GLN A 22 10.28 1.22 17.59
CA GLN A 22 11.51 1.89 17.98
C GLN A 22 11.32 3.32 18.45
N GLY A 23 10.06 3.76 18.65
CA GLY A 23 9.72 5.07 19.19
C GLY A 23 9.50 6.17 18.15
N ALA A 24 9.43 5.84 16.86
CA ALA A 24 9.05 6.80 15.83
C ALA A 24 7.54 7.07 15.91
N THR A 25 7.14 8.26 16.35
CA THR A 25 5.74 8.60 16.66
C THR A 25 5.00 9.34 15.55
N SER A 26 5.68 9.76 14.48
CA SER A 26 5.02 10.44 13.36
C SER A 26 4.01 9.54 12.68
N LYS A 27 2.84 10.06 12.36
CA LYS A 27 1.81 9.37 11.56
C LYS A 27 2.34 8.89 10.21
N PHE A 28 3.32 9.59 9.64
CA PHE A 28 3.96 9.20 8.39
C PHE A 28 4.56 7.79 8.46
N PHE A 29 5.04 7.35 9.62
CA PHE A 29 5.58 6.00 9.78
C PHE A 29 4.51 4.91 9.94
N THR A 30 3.24 5.26 9.85
CA THR A 30 2.12 4.31 9.89
C THR A 30 1.49 4.07 8.52
N VAL A 31 1.78 4.89 7.51
CA VAL A 31 1.33 4.69 6.14
C VAL A 31 2.28 3.78 5.38
N SER A 32 1.76 3.07 4.40
CA SER A 32 2.56 2.26 3.48
C SER A 32 2.35 2.77 2.06
N GLY A 33 3.42 2.77 1.27
CA GLY A 33 3.28 3.01 -0.16
C GLY A 33 2.43 1.89 -0.78
N PHE A 34 1.67 2.23 -1.81
CA PHE A 34 0.93 1.25 -2.59
C PHE A 34 1.10 1.50 -4.09
N THR A 35 1.01 0.44 -4.84
CA THR A 35 0.92 0.48 -6.31
C THR A 35 -0.50 0.11 -6.70
N GLY A 36 -1.11 0.88 -7.57
CA GLY A 36 -2.49 0.64 -7.97
C GLY A 36 -2.74 1.04 -9.42
N TRP A 37 -3.82 0.53 -9.97
CA TRP A 37 -4.32 0.95 -11.27
C TRP A 37 -5.41 2.00 -11.06
N ALA A 38 -5.28 3.11 -11.76
CA ALA A 38 -6.30 4.14 -11.82
C ALA A 38 -7.04 4.03 -13.14
N LEU A 39 -8.36 4.12 -13.07
CA LEU A 39 -9.23 4.12 -14.24
C LEU A 39 -9.87 5.51 -14.41
N PRO A 40 -10.20 5.91 -15.66
CA PRO A 40 -10.94 7.13 -15.89
C PRO A 40 -12.24 7.17 -15.08
N LYS A 41 -12.59 8.32 -14.54
CA LYS A 41 -13.80 8.51 -13.72
C LYS A 41 -15.10 8.03 -14.41
N ALA A 42 -15.11 8.11 -15.75
CA ALA A 42 -16.25 7.69 -16.58
C ALA A 42 -16.34 6.17 -16.78
N THR A 43 -15.40 5.37 -16.25
CA THR A 43 -15.44 3.91 -16.39
C THR A 43 -16.67 3.36 -15.66
N PRO A 44 -17.51 2.55 -16.34
CA PRO A 44 -18.69 1.96 -15.72
C PRO A 44 -18.32 1.12 -14.48
N GLN A 45 -19.09 1.27 -13.41
CA GLN A 45 -18.85 0.58 -12.13
C GLN A 45 -18.68 -0.93 -12.26
N PRO A 46 -19.50 -1.66 -13.06
CA PRO A 46 -19.32 -3.11 -13.23
C PRO A 46 -17.96 -3.49 -13.84
N THR A 47 -17.41 -2.62 -14.70
CA THR A 47 -16.07 -2.84 -15.28
C THR A 47 -14.97 -2.68 -14.23
N VAL A 48 -15.10 -1.67 -13.36
CA VAL A 48 -14.16 -1.44 -12.25
C VAL A 48 -14.14 -2.62 -11.30
N GLU A 49 -15.33 -3.09 -10.90
CA GLU A 49 -15.49 -4.23 -9.99
C GLU A 49 -14.92 -5.51 -10.60
N ARG A 50 -15.21 -5.76 -11.88
CA ARG A 50 -14.69 -6.93 -12.59
C ARG A 50 -13.16 -6.94 -12.68
N LEU A 51 -12.55 -5.79 -12.96
CA LEU A 51 -11.09 -5.67 -12.96
C LEU A 51 -10.50 -5.93 -11.57
N ALA A 52 -11.11 -5.39 -10.53
CA ALA A 52 -10.67 -5.64 -9.15
C ALA A 52 -10.75 -7.13 -8.78
N GLU A 53 -11.86 -7.82 -9.14
CA GLU A 53 -11.99 -9.26 -8.97
C GLU A 53 -10.88 -10.06 -9.67
N LEU A 54 -10.53 -9.67 -10.90
CA LEU A 54 -9.46 -10.33 -11.64
C LEU A 54 -8.10 -10.12 -10.98
N CYS A 55 -7.82 -8.93 -10.46
CA CYS A 55 -6.60 -8.66 -9.69
C CYS A 55 -6.53 -9.51 -8.42
N VAL A 56 -7.63 -9.60 -7.67
CA VAL A 56 -7.69 -10.44 -6.47
C VAL A 56 -7.53 -11.93 -6.82
N ALA A 57 -8.18 -12.40 -7.88
CA ALA A 57 -8.05 -13.78 -8.34
C ALA A 57 -6.61 -14.13 -8.73
N ALA A 58 -5.87 -13.18 -9.31
CA ALA A 58 -4.47 -13.35 -9.69
C ALA A 58 -3.54 -13.62 -8.48
N ASN A 59 -3.93 -13.23 -7.26
CA ASN A 59 -3.17 -13.55 -6.04
C ASN A 59 -2.97 -15.06 -5.83
N SER A 60 -3.80 -15.90 -6.44
CA SER A 60 -3.71 -17.36 -6.35
C SER A 60 -2.69 -17.95 -7.32
N ASP A 61 -2.27 -17.22 -8.35
CA ASP A 61 -1.33 -17.66 -9.34
C ASP A 61 0.08 -17.84 -8.73
N PRO A 62 0.77 -18.97 -8.97
CA PRO A 62 2.10 -19.23 -8.42
C PRO A 62 3.15 -18.20 -8.83
N LYS A 63 3.11 -17.71 -10.07
CA LYS A 63 4.06 -16.70 -10.57
C LYS A 63 3.81 -15.33 -9.90
N VAL A 64 2.54 -14.98 -9.69
CA VAL A 64 2.19 -13.75 -8.97
C VAL A 64 2.70 -13.83 -7.53
N LYS A 65 2.49 -14.95 -6.85
CA LYS A 65 3.02 -15.17 -5.48
C LYS A 65 4.53 -15.05 -5.41
N GLU A 66 5.25 -15.61 -6.38
CA GLU A 66 6.70 -15.51 -6.48
C GLU A 66 7.15 -14.03 -6.62
N ILE A 67 6.49 -13.27 -7.48
CA ILE A 67 6.77 -11.85 -7.69
C ILE A 67 6.49 -11.05 -6.41
N LEU A 68 5.31 -11.24 -5.80
CA LEU A 68 4.95 -10.58 -4.56
C LEU A 68 5.99 -10.83 -3.45
N THR A 69 6.43 -12.08 -3.32
CA THR A 69 7.46 -12.46 -2.34
C THR A 69 8.81 -11.82 -2.65
N THR A 70 9.23 -11.87 -3.92
CA THR A 70 10.53 -11.34 -4.37
C THR A 70 10.65 -9.83 -4.13
N PHE A 71 9.57 -9.09 -4.39
CA PHE A 71 9.55 -7.62 -4.25
C PHE A 71 8.94 -7.14 -2.93
N VAL A 72 8.62 -8.06 -2.02
CA VAL A 72 8.01 -7.74 -0.71
C VAL A 72 6.73 -6.92 -0.89
N LEU A 73 5.91 -7.30 -1.86
CA LEU A 73 4.65 -6.64 -2.16
C LEU A 73 3.49 -7.37 -1.46
N GLU A 74 2.48 -6.59 -1.07
CA GLU A 74 1.22 -7.12 -0.55
C GLU A 74 0.35 -7.66 -1.70
N PRO A 75 -0.48 -8.68 -1.46
CA PRO A 75 -1.47 -9.14 -2.42
C PRO A 75 -2.43 -8.03 -2.85
N ALA A 76 -2.95 -8.13 -4.08
CA ALA A 76 -3.93 -7.19 -4.59
C ALA A 76 -5.19 -7.18 -3.72
N LEU A 77 -5.68 -5.99 -3.42
CA LEU A 77 -6.92 -5.74 -2.69
C LEU A 77 -8.11 -5.61 -3.64
N GLY A 78 -9.30 -5.91 -3.15
CA GLY A 78 -10.55 -5.64 -3.82
C GLY A 78 -10.86 -4.15 -3.93
N PHE A 79 -11.87 -3.80 -4.73
CA PHE A 79 -12.24 -2.39 -4.97
C PHE A 79 -12.57 -1.64 -3.68
N ALA A 80 -13.41 -2.19 -2.81
CA ALA A 80 -13.82 -1.54 -1.57
C ALA A 80 -12.62 -1.34 -0.61
N GLU A 81 -11.78 -2.36 -0.48
CA GLU A 81 -10.59 -2.32 0.39
C GLU A 81 -9.55 -1.33 -0.12
N THR A 82 -9.31 -1.29 -1.44
CA THR A 82 -8.41 -0.32 -2.08
C THR A 82 -8.91 1.11 -1.85
N ASN A 83 -10.21 1.35 -2.01
CA ASN A 83 -10.79 2.66 -1.77
C ASN A 83 -10.68 3.08 -0.30
N ALA A 84 -10.95 2.17 0.63
CA ALA A 84 -10.79 2.42 2.06
C ALA A 84 -9.33 2.73 2.44
N LEU A 85 -8.37 2.00 1.87
CA LEU A 85 -6.93 2.25 2.04
C LEU A 85 -6.57 3.66 1.54
N TYR A 86 -6.99 4.01 0.33
CA TYR A 86 -6.73 5.32 -0.26
C TYR A 86 -7.30 6.46 0.59
N GLN A 87 -8.55 6.36 1.03
CA GLN A 87 -9.20 7.37 1.86
C GLN A 87 -8.53 7.53 3.24
N ARG A 88 -7.99 6.46 3.78
CA ARG A 88 -7.26 6.50 5.06
C ARG A 88 -5.89 7.15 4.92
N GLU A 89 -5.16 6.83 3.86
CA GLU A 89 -3.75 7.23 3.73
C GLU A 89 -3.58 8.61 3.08
N LEU A 90 -4.47 8.99 2.16
CA LEU A 90 -4.38 10.26 1.46
C LEU A 90 -4.22 11.49 2.39
N PRO A 91 -5.00 11.64 3.48
CA PRO A 91 -4.84 12.78 4.37
C PRO A 91 -3.45 12.85 5.00
N VAL A 92 -2.87 11.70 5.35
CA VAL A 92 -1.52 11.64 5.97
C VAL A 92 -0.44 12.04 4.97
N TRP A 93 -0.57 11.61 3.72
CA TRP A 93 0.32 12.02 2.64
C TRP A 93 0.24 13.52 2.35
N MET A 94 -0.98 14.08 2.32
CA MET A 94 -1.20 15.52 2.12
C MET A 94 -0.62 16.34 3.28
N GLU A 95 -0.87 15.93 4.52
CA GLU A 95 -0.30 16.57 5.71
C GLU A 95 1.23 16.56 5.67
N SER A 96 1.80 15.42 5.28
CA SER A 96 3.26 15.25 5.16
C SER A 96 3.85 16.13 4.06
N ALA A 97 3.21 16.21 2.90
CA ALA A 97 3.65 17.06 1.81
C ALA A 97 3.64 18.54 2.20
N GLN A 98 2.60 18.98 2.89
CA GLN A 98 2.49 20.36 3.41
C GLN A 98 3.58 20.67 4.45
N ALA A 99 3.85 19.73 5.36
CA ALA A 99 4.91 19.87 6.35
C ALA A 99 6.32 19.99 5.73
N LEU A 100 6.51 19.40 4.54
CA LEU A 100 7.75 19.49 3.75
C LEU A 100 7.79 20.72 2.82
N GLY A 101 6.73 21.55 2.80
CA GLY A 101 6.64 22.70 1.92
C GLY A 101 6.45 22.34 0.44
N LEU A 102 5.96 21.13 0.15
CA LEU A 102 5.67 20.70 -1.21
C LEU A 102 4.30 21.23 -1.64
N GLU A 103 4.29 22.03 -2.69
CA GLU A 103 3.02 22.51 -3.29
C GLU A 103 2.55 21.53 -4.38
N PRO A 104 1.22 21.37 -4.55
CA PRO A 104 0.67 20.61 -5.67
C PRO A 104 1.09 21.24 -7.00
N VAL A 105 1.53 20.44 -7.93
CA VAL A 105 1.87 20.86 -9.30
C VAL A 105 0.62 20.89 -10.15
#